data_b987b79448bf4382b204e6eb8fc9eda7
#
_entry.id   b987b79448bf4382b204e6eb8fc9eda7
#
_cell.length_a   1.000
_cell.length_b   1.000
_cell.length_c   1.000
_cell.angle_alpha   90.00
_cell.angle_beta   90.00
_cell.angle_gamma   90.00
#
_symmetry.space_group_name_H-M   'P 1'
#
loop_
_entity.id
_entity.type
_entity.pdbx_description
1 polymer ?
#
loop_
_entity_poly.entity_id
_entity_poly.type
_entity_poly.pdbx_seq_one_letter_code
_entity_poly.pdbx_strand_id
1 'polypeptide(L)'
;MFIKFLSIFLLFSFSHISFAQDITGVWQSVDDLTGAPKGQVEITQESDGTYTGKITKITPRTGYTPKEFCINCPAPYANKPILGLNVITKLKHKKDLLYTGGKILDPNSGRVYSLTAKLSNNGQRLHLRGYVGVSVLGRSQIWIRVN
;
A
#
# COMPACT_ATOMS: atom_id res chain seq x y z
N MET A 1 -13.56 51.49 -46.90
CA MET A 1 -12.97 51.42 -45.56
C MET A 1 -13.35 50.06 -44.96
N PHE A 2 -12.50 49.04 -45.08
CA PHE A 2 -12.80 47.69 -44.64
C PHE A 2 -12.12 47.49 -43.32
N ILE A 3 -12.91 47.36 -42.25
CA ILE A 3 -12.46 47.00 -40.91
C ILE A 3 -12.31 45.48 -40.84
N LYS A 4 -11.07 44.97 -40.81
CA LYS A 4 -10.79 43.56 -40.56
C LYS A 4 -10.86 43.33 -39.06
N PHE A 5 -11.92 42.63 -38.62
CA PHE A 5 -12.01 42.07 -37.29
C PHE A 5 -11.04 40.87 -37.19
N LEU A 6 -9.94 41.05 -36.45
CA LEU A 6 -9.01 40.00 -36.10
C LEU A 6 -9.56 39.31 -34.84
N SER A 7 -10.27 38.19 -35.01
CA SER A 7 -10.68 37.33 -33.90
C SER A 7 -9.46 36.64 -33.33
N ILE A 8 -9.00 37.09 -32.16
CA ILE A 8 -7.99 36.41 -31.37
C ILE A 8 -8.70 35.24 -30.64
N PHE A 9 -8.50 34.03 -31.17
CA PHE A 9 -8.96 32.77 -30.53
C PHE A 9 -7.95 32.43 -29.41
N LEU A 10 -8.28 32.81 -28.19
CA LEU A 10 -7.48 32.50 -27.01
C LEU A 10 -7.63 30.99 -26.68
N LEU A 11 -6.67 30.17 -27.13
CA LEU A 11 -6.58 28.75 -26.78
C LEU A 11 -6.23 28.62 -25.31
N PHE A 12 -7.23 28.41 -24.47
CA PHE A 12 -7.05 27.98 -23.08
C PHE A 12 -6.53 26.54 -23.09
N SER A 13 -5.22 26.39 -23.00
CA SER A 13 -4.59 25.08 -22.75
C SER A 13 -4.92 24.65 -21.32
N PHE A 14 -5.90 23.80 -21.15
CA PHE A 14 -6.13 23.09 -19.88
C PHE A 14 -4.96 22.13 -19.66
N SER A 15 -4.01 22.54 -18.84
CA SER A 15 -2.97 21.65 -18.33
C SER A 15 -3.65 20.63 -17.42
N HIS A 16 -3.89 19.43 -17.92
CA HIS A 16 -4.30 18.30 -17.10
C HIS A 16 -3.13 17.94 -16.19
N ILE A 17 -3.22 18.30 -14.92
CA ILE A 17 -2.31 17.81 -13.88
C ILE A 17 -2.61 16.32 -13.71
N SER A 18 -1.88 15.48 -14.41
CA SER A 18 -1.89 14.05 -14.21
C SER A 18 -1.18 13.78 -12.88
N PHE A 19 -1.94 13.56 -11.82
CA PHE A 19 -1.37 12.96 -10.62
C PHE A 19 -0.94 11.54 -10.98
N ALA A 20 0.36 11.30 -11.00
CA ALA A 20 0.87 9.95 -11.10
C ALA A 20 0.31 9.15 -9.92
N GLN A 21 -0.50 8.14 -10.20
CA GLN A 21 -1.02 7.25 -9.17
C GLN A 21 0.14 6.50 -8.53
N ASP A 22 0.28 6.62 -7.22
CA ASP A 22 1.25 5.87 -6.44
C ASP A 22 0.54 5.01 -5.39
N ILE A 23 1.31 4.31 -4.56
CA ILE A 23 0.76 3.42 -3.53
C ILE A 23 0.38 4.13 -2.23
N THR A 24 0.58 5.44 -2.11
CA THR A 24 0.15 6.17 -0.90
C THR A 24 -1.35 6.14 -0.73
N GLY A 25 -1.80 6.13 0.51
CA GLY A 25 -3.20 6.08 0.88
C GLY A 25 -3.57 4.89 1.75
N VAL A 26 -4.86 4.67 1.95
CA VAL A 26 -5.38 3.64 2.84
C VAL A 26 -5.80 2.42 2.03
N TRP A 27 -5.38 1.26 2.51
CA TRP A 27 -5.61 -0.02 1.87
C TRP A 27 -6.33 -0.99 2.80
N GLN A 28 -7.39 -1.60 2.31
CA GLN A 28 -8.12 -2.67 3.00
C GLN A 28 -7.44 -4.00 2.72
N SER A 29 -6.87 -4.64 3.76
CA SER A 29 -6.44 -6.02 3.68
C SER A 29 -7.63 -6.97 3.85
N VAL A 30 -7.62 -8.07 3.13
CA VAL A 30 -8.69 -9.05 3.13
C VAL A 30 -8.16 -10.45 3.47
N ASP A 31 -9.02 -11.27 3.97
CA ASP A 31 -8.74 -12.70 4.18
C ASP A 31 -8.69 -13.42 2.84
N ASP A 32 -7.64 -14.20 2.59
CA ASP A 32 -7.40 -14.83 1.29
C ASP A 32 -8.42 -15.92 0.94
N LEU A 33 -9.04 -16.51 1.95
CA LEU A 33 -10.01 -17.61 1.77
C LEU A 33 -11.44 -17.10 1.64
N THR A 34 -11.77 -16.07 2.42
CA THR A 34 -13.16 -15.60 2.56
C THR A 34 -13.42 -14.26 1.90
N GLY A 35 -12.36 -13.49 1.61
CA GLY A 35 -12.48 -12.10 1.15
C GLY A 35 -12.93 -11.12 2.23
N ALA A 36 -13.12 -11.57 3.48
CA ALA A 36 -13.57 -10.74 4.58
C ALA A 36 -12.52 -9.68 4.94
N PRO A 37 -12.93 -8.44 5.28
CA PRO A 37 -12.02 -7.40 5.72
C PRO A 37 -11.24 -7.83 6.97
N LYS A 38 -9.91 -7.66 6.95
CA LYS A 38 -9.02 -7.94 8.09
C LYS A 38 -8.64 -6.68 8.84
N GLY A 39 -8.39 -5.59 8.12
CA GLY A 39 -7.96 -4.33 8.67
C GLY A 39 -7.52 -3.37 7.58
N GLN A 40 -7.07 -2.20 7.99
CA GLN A 40 -6.58 -1.17 7.08
C GLN A 40 -5.13 -0.85 7.37
N VAL A 41 -4.39 -0.59 6.31
CA VAL A 41 -2.99 -0.15 6.34
C VAL A 41 -2.88 1.14 5.56
N GLU A 42 -2.36 2.17 6.19
CA GLU A 42 -2.04 3.43 5.53
C GLU A 42 -0.59 3.41 5.06
N ILE A 43 -0.39 3.59 3.76
CA ILE A 43 0.93 3.69 3.15
C ILE A 43 1.28 5.16 2.96
N THR A 44 2.43 5.57 3.49
CA THR A 44 3.00 6.92 3.36
C THR A 44 4.39 6.84 2.76
N GLN A 45 4.80 7.92 2.09
CA GLN A 45 6.17 8.06 1.62
C GLN A 45 6.99 8.80 2.67
N GLU A 46 8.15 8.24 2.99
CA GLU A 46 9.11 8.83 3.91
C GLU A 46 9.99 9.88 3.19
N SER A 47 10.70 10.70 3.97
CA SER A 47 11.59 11.74 3.44
C SER A 47 12.74 11.20 2.60
N ASP A 48 13.15 9.95 2.80
CA ASP A 48 14.18 9.25 2.02
C ASP A 48 13.64 8.63 0.72
N GLY A 49 12.33 8.81 0.42
CA GLY A 49 11.67 8.28 -0.76
C GLY A 49 11.17 6.84 -0.63
N THR A 50 11.42 6.17 0.49
CA THR A 50 10.85 4.84 0.76
C THR A 50 9.40 4.93 1.23
N TYR A 51 8.69 3.81 1.22
CA TYR A 51 7.30 3.73 1.66
C TYR A 51 7.19 2.88 2.92
N THR A 52 6.35 3.34 3.84
CA THR A 52 6.03 2.70 5.11
C THR A 52 4.54 2.44 5.18
N GLY A 53 4.13 1.28 5.68
CA GLY A 53 2.71 0.93 5.87
C GLY A 53 2.39 0.72 7.34
N LYS A 54 1.46 1.52 7.86
CA LYS A 54 1.01 1.50 9.27
C LYS A 54 -0.38 0.90 9.37
N ILE A 55 -0.60 -0.01 10.30
CA ILE A 55 -1.94 -0.52 10.63
C ILE A 55 -2.75 0.58 11.29
N THR A 56 -3.85 0.98 10.65
CA THR A 56 -4.76 2.04 11.13
C THR A 56 -6.09 1.49 11.61
N LYS A 57 -6.44 0.27 11.24
CA LYS A 57 -7.68 -0.39 11.65
C LYS A 57 -7.49 -1.90 11.73
N ILE A 58 -8.07 -2.51 12.75
CA ILE A 58 -8.20 -3.97 12.89
C ILE A 58 -9.69 -4.30 12.90
N THR A 59 -10.10 -5.24 12.04
CA THR A 59 -11.52 -5.60 11.89
C THR A 59 -11.75 -6.98 12.50
N PRO A 60 -12.54 -7.09 13.58
CA PRO A 60 -12.97 -8.38 14.13
C PRO A 60 -13.81 -9.15 13.10
N ARG A 61 -13.67 -10.46 13.12
CA ARG A 61 -14.43 -11.38 12.25
C ARG A 61 -15.03 -12.51 13.08
N THR A 62 -16.12 -13.09 12.58
CA THR A 62 -16.71 -14.29 13.20
C THR A 62 -15.67 -15.41 13.29
N GLY A 63 -15.51 -15.98 14.48
CA GLY A 63 -14.53 -17.05 14.73
C GLY A 63 -13.08 -16.60 14.82
N TYR A 64 -12.81 -15.29 14.81
CA TYR A 64 -11.47 -14.73 14.94
C TYR A 64 -11.45 -13.54 15.90
N THR A 65 -10.66 -13.66 16.95
CA THR A 65 -10.38 -12.57 17.89
C THR A 65 -9.00 -11.99 17.54
N PRO A 66 -8.91 -10.72 17.10
CA PRO A 66 -7.64 -10.10 16.81
C PRO A 66 -6.74 -10.03 18.05
N LYS A 67 -5.44 -10.23 17.85
CA LYS A 67 -4.44 -9.97 18.90
C LYS A 67 -4.27 -8.45 19.05
N GLU A 68 -4.13 -8.01 20.30
CA GLU A 68 -3.84 -6.59 20.61
C GLU A 68 -2.35 -6.25 20.45
N PHE A 69 -1.48 -7.20 20.79
CA PHE A 69 -0.03 -7.00 20.84
C PHE A 69 0.72 -7.98 19.95
N CYS A 70 1.86 -7.54 19.43
CA CYS A 70 2.77 -8.33 18.59
C CYS A 70 3.66 -9.21 19.47
N ILE A 71 3.11 -10.22 20.12
CA ILE A 71 3.78 -10.97 21.21
C ILE A 71 4.99 -11.75 20.69
N ASN A 72 4.85 -12.47 19.57
CA ASN A 72 5.91 -13.32 19.01
C ASN A 72 6.70 -12.61 17.90
N CYS A 73 6.79 -11.30 17.96
CA CYS A 73 7.43 -10.51 16.94
C CYS A 73 8.90 -10.23 17.29
N PRO A 74 9.78 -10.13 16.28
CA PRO A 74 11.16 -9.75 16.51
C PRO A 74 11.27 -8.26 16.89
N ALA A 75 12.38 -7.86 17.50
CA ALA A 75 12.70 -6.45 17.68
C ALA A 75 12.72 -5.73 16.30
N PRO A 76 12.23 -4.51 16.16
CA PRO A 76 11.71 -3.60 17.19
C PRO A 76 10.20 -3.76 17.48
N TYR A 77 9.55 -4.80 16.98
CA TYR A 77 8.09 -4.99 17.01
C TYR A 77 7.59 -5.70 18.28
N ALA A 78 8.48 -6.39 18.99
CA ALA A 78 8.12 -7.23 20.14
C ALA A 78 7.30 -6.47 21.18
N ASN A 79 6.15 -7.05 21.55
CA ASN A 79 5.23 -6.55 22.57
C ASN A 79 4.62 -5.16 22.29
N LYS A 80 4.75 -4.65 21.06
CA LYS A 80 4.09 -3.40 20.68
C LYS A 80 2.62 -3.63 20.33
N PRO A 81 1.76 -2.62 20.50
CA PRO A 81 0.40 -2.68 19.99
C PRO A 81 0.40 -2.90 18.47
N ILE A 82 -0.46 -3.80 18.00
CA ILE A 82 -0.61 -4.06 16.54
C ILE A 82 -1.26 -2.85 15.86
N LEU A 83 -2.25 -2.23 16.50
CA LEU A 83 -2.79 -0.96 16.00
C LEU A 83 -1.72 0.15 16.08
N GLY A 84 -1.42 0.77 14.96
CA GLY A 84 -0.36 1.78 14.83
C GLY A 84 1.02 1.21 14.48
N LEU A 85 1.15 -0.11 14.32
CA LEU A 85 2.41 -0.76 14.00
C LEU A 85 2.79 -0.56 12.53
N ASN A 86 4.05 -0.20 12.25
CA ASN A 86 4.58 -0.13 10.90
C ASN A 86 4.91 -1.55 10.40
N VAL A 87 3.98 -2.15 9.67
CA VAL A 87 4.15 -3.52 9.14
C VAL A 87 4.87 -3.58 7.81
N ILE A 88 4.82 -2.51 7.02
CA ILE A 88 5.60 -2.38 5.79
C ILE A 88 6.71 -1.35 6.03
N THR A 89 7.94 -1.70 5.66
CA THR A 89 9.10 -0.82 5.78
C THR A 89 10.00 -0.90 4.56
N LYS A 90 10.69 0.19 4.26
CA LYS A 90 11.74 0.29 3.23
C LYS A 90 11.34 -0.13 1.82
N LEU A 91 10.05 -0.13 1.50
CA LEU A 91 9.57 -0.42 0.15
C LEU A 91 9.95 0.74 -0.78
N LYS A 92 10.47 0.45 -1.97
CA LYS A 92 10.97 1.45 -2.92
C LYS A 92 10.27 1.33 -4.26
N HIS A 93 9.91 2.46 -4.85
CA HIS A 93 9.50 2.50 -6.24
C HIS A 93 10.67 2.07 -7.12
N LYS A 94 10.45 1.09 -8.00
CA LYS A 94 11.47 0.58 -8.93
C LYS A 94 11.29 1.16 -10.33
N LYS A 95 10.12 0.92 -10.91
CA LYS A 95 9.71 1.42 -12.24
C LYS A 95 8.21 1.24 -12.41
N ASP A 96 7.59 2.07 -13.22
CA ASP A 96 6.16 1.99 -13.54
C ASP A 96 5.30 1.86 -12.26
N LEU A 97 4.56 0.78 -12.13
CA LEU A 97 3.70 0.46 -10.97
C LEU A 97 4.34 -0.56 -10.00
N LEU A 98 5.63 -0.85 -10.16
CA LEU A 98 6.36 -1.86 -9.39
C LEU A 98 7.16 -1.23 -8.24
N TYR A 99 7.03 -1.82 -7.06
CA TYR A 99 7.73 -1.48 -5.83
C TYR A 99 8.45 -2.70 -5.28
N THR A 100 9.68 -2.54 -4.82
CA THR A 100 10.54 -3.66 -4.40
C THR A 100 11.41 -3.30 -3.19
N GLY A 101 12.11 -4.29 -2.66
CA GLY A 101 13.13 -4.11 -1.61
C GLY A 101 12.55 -3.84 -0.23
N GLY A 102 11.24 -3.95 -0.06
CA GLY A 102 10.57 -3.78 1.22
C GLY A 102 10.61 -5.01 2.11
N LYS A 103 10.13 -4.80 3.33
CA LYS A 103 9.83 -5.85 4.31
C LYS A 103 8.39 -5.73 4.75
N ILE A 104 7.77 -6.85 5.04
CA ILE A 104 6.43 -6.91 5.63
C ILE A 104 6.41 -7.85 6.83
N LEU A 105 5.87 -7.36 7.94
CA LEU A 105 5.64 -8.14 9.14
C LEU A 105 4.22 -8.72 9.11
N ASP A 106 4.10 -10.02 9.37
CA ASP A 106 2.84 -10.63 9.77
C ASP A 106 2.73 -10.60 11.30
N PRO A 107 1.89 -9.74 11.88
CA PRO A 107 1.81 -9.59 13.33
C PRO A 107 1.19 -10.80 14.03
N ASN A 108 0.49 -11.67 13.32
CA ASN A 108 -0.09 -12.89 13.89
C ASN A 108 0.96 -13.99 14.11
N SER A 109 1.86 -14.18 13.16
CA SER A 109 2.93 -15.17 13.25
C SER A 109 4.25 -14.60 13.78
N GLY A 110 4.42 -13.27 13.75
CA GLY A 110 5.67 -12.60 14.08
C GLY A 110 6.75 -12.71 12.99
N ARG A 111 6.43 -13.26 11.84
CA ARG A 111 7.38 -13.44 10.74
C ARG A 111 7.50 -12.18 9.89
N VAL A 112 8.73 -11.90 9.46
CA VAL A 112 9.07 -10.81 8.55
C VAL A 112 9.45 -11.42 7.21
N TYR A 113 8.82 -10.90 6.14
CA TYR A 113 9.04 -11.34 4.77
C TYR A 113 9.68 -10.23 3.95
N SER A 114 10.41 -10.58 2.91
CA SER A 114 10.73 -9.65 1.82
C SER A 114 9.45 -9.33 1.06
N LEU A 115 9.32 -8.08 0.59
CA LEU A 115 8.09 -7.60 -0.03
C LEU A 115 8.36 -6.99 -1.40
N THR A 116 7.58 -7.43 -2.38
CA THR A 116 7.32 -6.68 -3.62
C THR A 116 5.85 -6.31 -3.70
N ALA A 117 5.54 -5.18 -4.30
CA ALA A 117 4.19 -4.73 -4.50
C ALA A 117 4.00 -4.19 -5.92
N LYS A 118 2.85 -4.44 -6.52
CA LYS A 118 2.47 -3.92 -7.83
C LYS A 118 1.11 -3.26 -7.78
N LEU A 119 1.05 -1.98 -8.12
CA LEU A 119 -0.20 -1.26 -8.24
C LEU A 119 -0.92 -1.66 -9.53
N SER A 120 -2.23 -1.84 -9.49
CA SER A 120 -3.04 -2.04 -10.70
C SER A 120 -3.10 -0.77 -11.54
N ASN A 121 -3.36 -0.91 -12.85
CA ASN A 121 -3.41 0.23 -13.78
C ASN A 121 -4.44 1.29 -13.39
N ASN A 122 -5.54 0.89 -12.76
CA ASN A 122 -6.57 1.80 -12.26
C ASN A 122 -6.30 2.34 -10.85
N GLY A 123 -5.18 1.93 -10.22
CA GLY A 123 -4.81 2.38 -8.87
C GLY A 123 -5.66 1.83 -7.72
N GLN A 124 -6.60 0.92 -7.97
CA GLN A 124 -7.58 0.46 -6.97
C GLN A 124 -7.16 -0.82 -6.23
N ARG A 125 -6.18 -1.54 -6.76
CA ARG A 125 -5.68 -2.79 -6.17
C ARG A 125 -4.17 -2.75 -6.03
N LEU A 126 -3.69 -3.23 -4.88
CA LEU A 126 -2.28 -3.42 -4.59
C LEU A 126 -2.00 -4.92 -4.46
N HIS A 127 -1.25 -5.45 -5.41
CA HIS A 127 -0.81 -6.84 -5.40
C HIS A 127 0.49 -6.94 -4.61
N LEU A 128 0.46 -7.63 -3.49
CA LEU A 128 1.57 -7.81 -2.58
C LEU A 128 2.12 -9.23 -2.71
N ARG A 129 3.45 -9.37 -2.71
CA ARG A 129 4.14 -10.65 -2.66
C ARG A 129 5.14 -10.65 -1.52
N GLY A 130 4.83 -11.39 -0.46
CA GLY A 130 5.74 -11.66 0.65
C GLY A 130 6.49 -12.98 0.41
N TYR A 131 7.81 -13.01 0.61
CA TYR A 131 8.62 -14.20 0.36
C TYR A 131 9.84 -14.25 1.27
N VAL A 132 10.42 -15.46 1.40
CA VAL A 132 11.69 -15.72 2.08
C VAL A 132 12.67 -16.24 1.05
N GLY A 133 13.83 -15.61 0.92
CA GLY A 133 14.84 -15.96 -0.08
C GLY A 133 14.46 -15.51 -1.48
N VAL A 134 13.74 -16.36 -2.24
CA VAL A 134 13.35 -16.09 -3.63
C VAL A 134 11.83 -15.88 -3.76
N SER A 135 11.44 -15.00 -4.68
CA SER A 135 10.04 -14.58 -4.86
C SER A 135 9.08 -15.72 -5.23
N VAL A 136 9.56 -16.80 -5.86
CA VAL A 136 8.73 -17.96 -6.20
C VAL A 136 8.24 -18.76 -4.99
N LEU A 137 8.94 -18.67 -3.86
CA LEU A 137 8.59 -19.32 -2.58
C LEU A 137 7.84 -18.36 -1.65
N GLY A 138 6.86 -17.68 -2.17
CA GLY A 138 6.15 -16.65 -1.44
C GLY A 138 4.64 -16.82 -1.44
N ARG A 139 3.97 -15.88 -0.78
CA ARG A 139 2.52 -15.76 -0.70
C ARG A 139 2.08 -14.42 -1.26
N SER A 140 1.03 -14.43 -2.05
CA SER A 140 0.45 -13.22 -2.64
C SER A 140 -0.84 -12.83 -1.93
N GLN A 141 -1.05 -11.52 -1.81
CA GLN A 141 -2.30 -10.92 -1.34
C GLN A 141 -2.71 -9.77 -2.26
N ILE A 142 -4.00 -9.47 -2.29
CA ILE A 142 -4.53 -8.29 -2.96
C ILE A 142 -5.20 -7.42 -1.92
N TRP A 143 -4.74 -6.17 -1.82
CA TRP A 143 -5.38 -5.16 -0.98
C TRP A 143 -6.18 -4.21 -1.86
N ILE A 144 -7.27 -3.71 -1.33
CA ILE A 144 -8.20 -2.82 -2.04
C ILE A 144 -8.06 -1.41 -1.49
N ARG A 145 -7.95 -0.42 -2.37
CA ARG A 145 -7.89 0.98 -1.97
C ARG A 145 -9.19 1.40 -1.29
N VAL A 146 -9.07 2.07 -0.16
CA VAL A 146 -10.18 2.70 0.54
C VAL A 146 -10.28 4.14 0.05
N ASN A 147 -11.47 4.52 -0.43
CA ASN A 147 -11.77 5.87 -0.92
C ASN A 147 -12.31 6.76 0.23
#